data_3f8f647c312870ecacb458c4133d02e5
#
_entry.id   3f8f647c312870ecacb458c4133d02e5
#
_cell.length_a   1.000
_cell.length_b   1.000
_cell.length_c   1.000
_cell.angle_alpha   90.00
_cell.angle_beta   90.00
_cell.angle_gamma   90.00
#
_symmetry.space_group_name_H-M   'P 1'
#
loop_
_entity.id
_entity.type
_entity.pdbx_description
1 polymer ?
#
loop_
_entity_poly.entity_id
_entity_poly.type
_entity_poly.pdbx_seq_one_letter_code
_entity_poly.pdbx_strand_id
1 'polypeptide(L)'
;SAVKNAMATLLQQPRTHVLENEYNRVTTRAIGAEAQITSGLTGINLGTQFPTSNSLADQLKMVARLIGARGSLGTKRQVFLVSLSGFDLHDNLISQHPGLLTKVSEAMTAFYNATVEMGVANQVTAFTASDFGRTLTSNGDGSDHGWGSHHLVVGGAVRGAAFYGTPPPVSVGSTSAAQDQWHVGQGRLLPTTSVDQYAATL
;
A
#
# COMPACT_ATOMS: atom_id res chain seq x y z
N SER A 1 23.26 -18.52 17.79
CA SER A 1 24.18 -17.87 18.71
C SER A 1 23.75 -18.13 20.15
N ALA A 2 24.67 -18.07 21.12
CA ALA A 2 24.40 -18.28 22.56
C ALA A 2 23.26 -17.35 23.05
N VAL A 3 23.18 -16.11 22.54
CA VAL A 3 22.15 -15.14 22.88
C VAL A 3 20.77 -15.61 22.42
N LYS A 4 20.64 -16.16 21.20
CA LYS A 4 19.36 -16.72 20.70
C LYS A 4 18.87 -17.86 21.58
N ASN A 5 19.76 -18.75 21.99
CA ASN A 5 19.42 -19.88 22.84
C ASN A 5 18.99 -19.45 24.25
N ALA A 6 19.71 -18.48 24.84
CA ALA A 6 19.35 -17.91 26.14
C ALA A 6 17.96 -17.22 26.09
N MET A 7 17.68 -16.43 25.04
CA MET A 7 16.36 -15.83 24.83
C MET A 7 15.26 -16.88 24.70
N ALA A 8 15.46 -17.92 23.89
CA ALA A 8 14.49 -19.00 23.73
C ALA A 8 14.19 -19.70 25.06
N THR A 9 15.22 -19.95 25.89
CA THR A 9 15.04 -20.54 27.23
C THR A 9 14.22 -19.62 28.15
N LEU A 10 14.52 -18.31 28.16
CA LEU A 10 13.80 -17.34 28.99
C LEU A 10 12.33 -17.21 28.58
N LEU A 11 12.03 -17.26 27.29
CA LEU A 11 10.66 -17.17 26.76
C LEU A 11 9.81 -18.42 27.10
N GLN A 12 10.45 -19.55 27.33
CA GLN A 12 9.75 -20.81 27.71
C GLN A 12 9.48 -20.92 29.22
N GLN A 13 10.07 -20.02 30.03
CA GLN A 13 9.84 -20.05 31.47
C GLN A 13 8.44 -19.52 31.81
N PRO A 14 7.65 -20.23 32.60
CA PRO A 14 6.37 -19.76 33.07
C PRO A 14 6.55 -18.52 33.96
N ARG A 15 5.66 -17.57 33.84
CA ARG A 15 5.63 -16.35 34.65
C ARG A 15 4.34 -16.34 35.49
N THR A 16 4.41 -15.73 36.65
CA THR A 16 3.25 -15.59 37.52
C THR A 16 2.30 -14.48 37.05
N HIS A 17 2.85 -13.46 36.39
CA HIS A 17 2.06 -12.35 35.88
C HIS A 17 1.47 -12.64 34.49
N VAL A 18 0.17 -12.40 34.31
CA VAL A 18 -0.54 -12.71 33.06
C VAL A 18 0.02 -11.98 31.85
N LEU A 19 0.42 -10.71 31.98
CA LEU A 19 0.99 -9.93 30.89
C LEU A 19 2.37 -10.41 30.47
N GLU A 20 3.18 -10.87 31.43
CA GLU A 20 4.50 -11.46 31.11
C GLU A 20 4.34 -12.78 30.35
N ASN A 21 3.40 -13.63 30.73
CA ASN A 21 3.09 -14.86 30.01
C ASN A 21 2.60 -14.56 28.59
N GLU A 22 1.71 -13.56 28.43
CA GLU A 22 1.22 -13.16 27.11
C GLU A 22 2.34 -12.58 26.25
N TYR A 23 3.21 -11.75 26.82
CA TYR A 23 4.40 -11.23 26.13
C TYR A 23 5.31 -12.37 25.63
N ASN A 24 5.61 -13.35 26.49
CA ASN A 24 6.41 -14.51 26.13
C ASN A 24 5.73 -15.31 25.00
N ARG A 25 4.42 -15.50 25.06
CA ARG A 25 3.63 -16.21 24.05
C ARG A 25 3.67 -15.49 22.70
N VAL A 26 3.45 -14.17 22.68
CA VAL A 26 3.47 -13.37 21.47
C VAL A 26 4.86 -13.36 20.86
N THR A 27 5.90 -13.17 21.69
CA THR A 27 7.29 -13.15 21.22
C THR A 27 7.73 -14.51 20.66
N THR A 28 7.34 -15.61 21.29
CA THR A 28 7.63 -16.96 20.78
C THR A 28 6.97 -17.20 19.44
N ARG A 29 5.70 -16.78 19.28
CA ARG A 29 5.00 -16.85 17.97
C ARG A 29 5.68 -16.01 16.91
N ALA A 30 6.12 -14.80 17.25
CA ALA A 30 6.79 -13.91 16.30
C ALA A 30 8.12 -14.52 15.81
N ILE A 31 8.91 -15.11 16.71
CA ILE A 31 10.16 -15.81 16.35
C ILE A 31 9.87 -17.02 15.46
N GLY A 32 8.82 -17.79 15.78
CA GLY A 32 8.42 -18.94 14.97
C GLY A 32 7.93 -18.53 13.57
N ALA A 33 7.15 -17.47 13.51
CA ALA A 33 6.66 -16.90 12.23
C ALA A 33 7.83 -16.37 11.37
N GLU A 34 8.79 -15.68 11.98
CA GLU A 34 10.02 -15.22 11.28
C GLU A 34 10.78 -16.41 10.66
N ALA A 35 10.99 -17.46 11.43
CA ALA A 35 11.68 -18.65 10.95
C ALA A 35 10.93 -19.33 9.81
N GLN A 36 9.58 -19.44 9.91
CA GLN A 36 8.72 -19.98 8.86
C GLN A 36 8.77 -19.15 7.58
N ILE A 37 8.69 -17.83 7.70
CA ILE A 37 8.77 -16.91 6.56
C ILE A 37 10.14 -17.02 5.90
N THR A 38 11.21 -16.96 6.66
CA THR A 38 12.60 -17.06 6.16
C THR A 38 12.80 -18.37 5.39
N SER A 39 12.35 -19.49 5.97
CA SER A 39 12.39 -20.79 5.31
C SER A 39 11.54 -20.83 4.04
N GLY A 40 10.31 -20.30 4.10
CA GLY A 40 9.39 -20.26 2.96
C GLY A 40 9.89 -19.40 1.80
N LEU A 41 10.67 -18.36 2.09
CA LEU A 41 11.29 -17.48 1.08
C LEU A 41 12.54 -18.09 0.45
N THR A 42 13.10 -19.16 1.02
CA THR A 42 14.27 -19.84 0.47
C THR A 42 13.92 -20.44 -0.89
N GLY A 43 14.68 -20.08 -1.91
CA GLY A 43 14.44 -20.53 -3.29
C GLY A 43 13.40 -19.73 -4.08
N ILE A 44 12.73 -18.75 -3.49
CA ILE A 44 11.86 -17.84 -4.23
C ILE A 44 12.71 -16.75 -4.90
N ASN A 45 13.02 -16.97 -6.16
CA ASN A 45 13.76 -16.05 -7.02
C ASN A 45 12.82 -15.48 -8.08
N LEU A 46 12.86 -14.17 -8.26
CA LEU A 46 12.10 -13.46 -9.30
C LEU A 46 13.07 -13.02 -10.39
N GLY A 47 12.76 -13.32 -11.63
CA GLY A 47 13.48 -12.82 -12.82
C GLY A 47 13.13 -11.35 -13.08
N THR A 48 11.92 -10.94 -12.72
CA THR A 48 11.46 -9.55 -12.85
C THR A 48 12.39 -8.58 -12.14
N GLN A 49 12.85 -7.58 -12.88
CA GLN A 49 13.68 -6.51 -12.34
C GLN A 49 12.82 -5.44 -11.67
N PHE A 50 13.14 -5.13 -10.43
CA PHE A 50 12.52 -4.03 -9.70
C PHE A 50 13.43 -2.80 -9.75
N PRO A 51 12.85 -1.58 -9.86
CA PRO A 51 13.65 -0.34 -9.86
C PRO A 51 14.48 -0.24 -8.58
N THR A 52 15.71 0.24 -8.72
CA THR A 52 16.61 0.55 -7.62
C THR A 52 16.31 1.95 -7.06
N SER A 53 16.69 2.22 -5.82
CA SER A 53 16.46 3.51 -5.14
C SER A 53 14.98 3.91 -5.06
N ASN A 54 14.11 2.90 -4.98
CA ASN A 54 12.67 3.05 -4.86
C ASN A 54 12.16 2.15 -3.72
N SER A 55 11.95 2.75 -2.56
CA SER A 55 11.54 2.01 -1.35
C SER A 55 10.20 1.28 -1.50
N LEU A 56 9.29 1.80 -2.35
CA LEU A 56 8.03 1.11 -2.67
C LEU A 56 8.31 -0.15 -3.50
N ALA A 57 9.23 -0.08 -4.44
CA ALA A 57 9.62 -1.23 -5.25
C ALA A 57 10.26 -2.33 -4.39
N ASP A 58 11.09 -1.97 -3.39
CA ASP A 58 11.68 -2.92 -2.45
C ASP A 58 10.60 -3.63 -1.62
N GLN A 59 9.63 -2.89 -1.11
CA GLN A 59 8.49 -3.45 -0.38
C GLN A 59 7.66 -4.37 -1.27
N LEU A 60 7.30 -3.94 -2.48
CA LEU A 60 6.52 -4.75 -3.42
C LEU A 60 7.27 -5.98 -3.91
N LYS A 61 8.59 -5.91 -4.04
CA LYS A 61 9.44 -7.09 -4.30
C LYS A 61 9.34 -8.11 -3.17
N MET A 62 9.34 -7.66 -1.92
CA MET A 62 9.15 -8.55 -0.78
C MET A 62 7.74 -9.16 -0.78
N VAL A 63 6.70 -8.37 -1.07
CA VAL A 63 5.32 -8.87 -1.22
C VAL A 63 5.24 -9.93 -2.32
N ALA A 64 5.83 -9.69 -3.49
CA ALA A 64 5.87 -10.67 -4.58
C ALA A 64 6.52 -11.99 -4.15
N ARG A 65 7.65 -11.94 -3.41
CA ARG A 65 8.29 -13.13 -2.86
C ARG A 65 7.42 -13.88 -1.86
N LEU A 66 6.69 -13.16 -0.98
CA LEU A 66 5.73 -13.77 -0.04
C LEU A 66 4.57 -14.44 -0.77
N ILE A 67 4.06 -13.82 -1.84
CA ILE A 67 3.05 -14.44 -2.72
C ILE A 67 3.62 -15.70 -3.39
N GLY A 68 4.86 -15.66 -3.85
CA GLY A 68 5.55 -16.85 -4.40
C GLY A 68 5.66 -17.98 -3.37
N ALA A 69 5.88 -17.65 -2.11
CA ALA A 69 6.01 -18.59 -1.00
C ALA A 69 4.66 -19.09 -0.43
N ARG A 70 3.51 -18.64 -0.95
CA ARG A 70 2.17 -18.93 -0.39
C ARG A 70 1.91 -20.42 -0.11
N GLY A 71 2.41 -21.30 -0.97
CA GLY A 71 2.26 -22.75 -0.82
C GLY A 71 2.99 -23.28 0.41
N SER A 72 4.26 -22.92 0.58
CA SER A 72 5.08 -23.31 1.75
C SER A 72 4.63 -22.63 3.03
N LEU A 73 4.05 -21.42 2.94
CA LEU A 73 3.49 -20.69 4.08
C LEU A 73 2.07 -21.16 4.45
N GLY A 74 1.41 -21.96 3.59
CA GLY A 74 0.04 -22.44 3.82
C GLY A 74 -1.02 -21.32 3.74
N THR A 75 -0.70 -20.19 3.11
CA THR A 75 -1.61 -19.03 3.05
C THR A 75 -2.51 -19.11 1.82
N LYS A 76 -3.83 -18.89 2.02
CA LYS A 76 -4.84 -18.89 0.94
C LYS A 76 -5.26 -17.48 0.54
N ARG A 77 -5.35 -16.56 1.49
CA ARG A 77 -5.64 -15.15 1.30
C ARG A 77 -4.62 -14.33 2.04
N GLN A 78 -4.15 -13.29 1.40
CA GLN A 78 -3.13 -12.39 1.94
C GLN A 78 -3.51 -10.96 1.61
N VAL A 79 -3.36 -10.08 2.58
CA VAL A 79 -3.48 -8.62 2.41
C VAL A 79 -2.16 -8.02 2.85
N PHE A 80 -1.61 -7.15 2.03
CA PHE A 80 -0.36 -6.46 2.29
C PHE A 80 -0.57 -4.96 2.27
N LEU A 81 0.05 -4.27 3.19
CA LEU A 81 0.14 -2.82 3.20
C LEU A 81 1.59 -2.42 2.95
N VAL A 82 1.78 -1.58 1.95
CA VAL A 82 3.07 -0.95 1.63
C VAL A 82 2.87 0.55 1.55
N SER A 83 3.92 1.33 1.78
CA SER A 83 3.78 2.79 1.82
C SER A 83 4.91 3.52 1.12
N LEU A 84 4.57 4.64 0.52
CA LEU A 84 5.50 5.62 -0.01
C LEU A 84 5.10 6.99 0.53
N SER A 85 5.99 7.63 1.28
CA SER A 85 5.82 8.98 1.78
C SER A 85 6.25 10.04 0.77
N GLY A 86 6.02 11.30 1.12
CA GLY A 86 6.50 12.45 0.35
C GLY A 86 5.42 13.15 -0.49
N PHE A 87 4.16 12.70 -0.48
CA PHE A 87 3.07 13.32 -1.23
C PHE A 87 2.45 14.54 -0.56
N ASP A 88 2.84 14.82 0.68
CA ASP A 88 2.37 16.01 1.42
C ASP A 88 3.16 17.26 1.00
N LEU A 89 2.97 17.67 -0.25
CA LEU A 89 3.73 18.72 -0.90
C LEU A 89 3.03 20.07 -0.75
N HIS A 90 3.28 20.73 0.37
CA HIS A 90 2.88 22.12 0.60
C HIS A 90 3.80 23.12 -0.11
N ASP A 91 5.01 22.68 -0.45
CA ASP A 91 6.03 23.43 -1.17
C ASP A 91 6.64 22.55 -2.27
N ASN A 92 7.19 23.16 -3.33
CA ASN A 92 7.91 22.49 -4.41
C ASN A 92 7.11 21.36 -5.10
N LEU A 93 5.79 21.45 -5.13
CA LEU A 93 4.92 20.40 -5.66
C LEU A 93 5.23 20.05 -7.09
N ILE A 94 5.37 21.05 -7.97
CA ILE A 94 5.59 20.85 -9.41
C ILE A 94 6.92 20.16 -9.69
N SER A 95 7.95 20.43 -8.89
CA SER A 95 9.26 19.82 -9.05
C SER A 95 9.36 18.40 -8.49
N GLN A 96 8.62 18.08 -7.41
CA GLN A 96 8.76 16.81 -6.70
C GLN A 96 7.71 15.76 -7.08
N HIS A 97 6.46 16.18 -7.28
CA HIS A 97 5.34 15.27 -7.52
C HIS A 97 5.53 14.32 -8.72
N PRO A 98 6.07 14.78 -9.88
CA PRO A 98 6.33 13.87 -11.01
C PRO A 98 7.26 12.70 -10.63
N GLY A 99 8.32 12.99 -9.86
CA GLY A 99 9.25 11.95 -9.40
C GLY A 99 8.61 10.93 -8.46
N LEU A 100 7.68 11.37 -7.60
CA LEU A 100 6.91 10.47 -6.74
C LEU A 100 5.95 9.57 -7.53
N LEU A 101 5.24 10.14 -8.51
CA LEU A 101 4.37 9.38 -9.40
C LEU A 101 5.16 8.36 -10.25
N THR A 102 6.35 8.74 -10.71
CA THR A 102 7.26 7.82 -11.42
C THR A 102 7.59 6.62 -10.52
N LYS A 103 7.95 6.84 -9.26
CA LYS A 103 8.23 5.76 -8.31
C LYS A 103 7.04 4.82 -8.12
N VAL A 104 5.83 5.36 -8.01
CA VAL A 104 4.59 4.54 -7.93
C VAL A 104 4.39 3.72 -9.19
N SER A 105 4.45 4.37 -10.36
CA SER A 105 4.23 3.72 -11.66
C SER A 105 5.22 2.58 -11.90
N GLU A 106 6.51 2.83 -11.72
CA GLU A 106 7.56 1.84 -11.92
C GLU A 106 7.45 0.66 -10.94
N ALA A 107 7.19 0.95 -9.67
CA ALA A 107 7.06 -0.08 -8.64
C ALA A 107 5.83 -0.98 -8.87
N MET A 108 4.67 -0.38 -9.19
CA MET A 108 3.45 -1.14 -9.49
C MET A 108 3.58 -1.95 -10.79
N THR A 109 4.25 -1.41 -11.80
CA THR A 109 4.53 -2.11 -13.07
C THR A 109 5.43 -3.33 -12.83
N ALA A 110 6.53 -3.16 -12.09
CA ALA A 110 7.41 -4.27 -11.74
C ALA A 110 6.69 -5.33 -10.92
N PHE A 111 5.86 -4.91 -9.96
CA PHE A 111 5.05 -5.84 -9.17
C PHE A 111 4.05 -6.63 -10.03
N TYR A 112 3.34 -5.96 -10.92
CA TYR A 112 2.44 -6.63 -11.86
C TYR A 112 3.19 -7.66 -12.72
N ASN A 113 4.34 -7.29 -13.29
CA ASN A 113 5.17 -8.18 -14.09
C ASN A 113 5.62 -9.41 -13.28
N ALA A 114 5.98 -9.23 -12.01
CA ALA A 114 6.30 -10.35 -11.12
C ALA A 114 5.10 -11.28 -10.89
N THR A 115 3.88 -10.74 -10.78
CA THR A 115 2.67 -11.59 -10.67
C THR A 115 2.36 -12.35 -11.96
N VAL A 116 2.67 -11.77 -13.12
CA VAL A 116 2.58 -12.45 -14.42
C VAL A 116 3.62 -13.56 -14.50
N GLU A 117 4.88 -13.28 -14.16
CA GLU A 117 5.96 -14.27 -14.09
C GLU A 117 5.59 -15.50 -13.24
N MET A 118 4.95 -15.25 -12.09
CA MET A 118 4.51 -16.31 -11.17
C MET A 118 3.20 -17.01 -11.59
N GLY A 119 2.56 -16.60 -12.68
CA GLY A 119 1.27 -17.14 -13.14
C GLY A 119 0.08 -16.82 -12.23
N VAL A 120 0.15 -15.76 -11.42
CA VAL A 120 -0.90 -15.39 -10.44
C VAL A 120 -1.53 -14.01 -10.69
N ALA A 121 -1.26 -13.40 -11.82
CA ALA A 121 -1.75 -12.05 -12.12
C ALA A 121 -3.27 -11.88 -11.92
N ASN A 122 -4.06 -12.89 -12.27
CA ASN A 122 -5.53 -12.87 -12.09
C ASN A 122 -5.99 -13.09 -10.64
N GLN A 123 -5.08 -13.37 -9.72
CA GLN A 123 -5.35 -13.63 -8.31
C GLN A 123 -4.82 -12.51 -7.41
N VAL A 124 -4.20 -11.50 -8.01
CA VAL A 124 -3.56 -10.40 -7.28
C VAL A 124 -4.11 -9.07 -7.80
N THR A 125 -4.62 -8.26 -6.88
CA THR A 125 -5.03 -6.89 -7.15
C THR A 125 -4.18 -5.96 -6.29
N ALA A 126 -3.49 -5.02 -6.91
CA ALA A 126 -2.79 -3.92 -6.25
C ALA A 126 -3.60 -2.63 -6.46
N PHE A 127 -3.75 -1.85 -5.41
CA PHE A 127 -4.48 -0.59 -5.47
C PHE A 127 -3.84 0.45 -4.57
N THR A 128 -4.01 1.71 -4.93
CA THR A 128 -3.54 2.83 -4.12
C THR A 128 -4.61 3.28 -3.13
N ALA A 129 -4.18 3.80 -2.00
CA ALA A 129 -5.00 4.52 -1.03
C ALA A 129 -4.21 5.71 -0.50
N SER A 130 -4.90 6.74 -0.02
CA SER A 130 -4.27 7.93 0.54
C SER A 130 -5.09 8.46 1.71
N ASP A 131 -4.42 9.08 2.68
CA ASP A 131 -5.07 9.68 3.85
C ASP A 131 -5.84 10.95 3.49
N PHE A 132 -5.42 11.66 2.44
CA PHE A 132 -6.04 12.91 2.00
C PHE A 132 -5.90 13.10 0.48
N GLY A 133 -6.82 13.88 -0.10
CA GLY A 133 -6.65 14.50 -1.41
C GLY A 133 -5.92 15.84 -1.31
N ARG A 134 -5.88 16.58 -2.42
CA ARG A 134 -5.27 17.92 -2.48
C ARG A 134 -6.30 18.94 -2.94
N THR A 135 -6.11 20.22 -2.54
CA THR A 135 -6.90 21.33 -3.07
C THR A 135 -6.59 21.54 -4.56
N LEU A 136 -7.57 22.02 -5.32
CA LEU A 136 -7.36 22.46 -6.71
C LEU A 136 -6.68 23.83 -6.78
N THR A 137 -6.86 24.66 -5.76
CA THR A 137 -6.14 25.93 -5.65
C THR A 137 -4.75 25.71 -5.11
N SER A 138 -3.77 26.45 -5.64
CA SER A 138 -2.42 26.51 -5.09
C SER A 138 -2.40 27.36 -3.80
N ASN A 139 -1.51 27.01 -2.89
CA ASN A 139 -1.14 27.84 -1.73
C ASN A 139 0.10 28.72 -2.00
N GLY A 140 0.57 28.74 -3.25
CA GLY A 140 1.76 29.49 -3.71
C GLY A 140 2.74 28.59 -4.43
N ASP A 141 3.34 27.62 -3.77
CA ASP A 141 4.32 26.68 -4.34
C ASP A 141 3.89 25.20 -4.25
N GLY A 142 2.76 24.93 -3.61
CA GLY A 142 2.16 23.62 -3.49
C GLY A 142 0.64 23.67 -3.46
N SER A 143 0.04 22.77 -2.71
CA SER A 143 -1.40 22.75 -2.44
C SER A 143 -1.66 22.26 -1.01
N ASP A 144 -2.85 22.56 -0.49
CA ASP A 144 -3.25 22.10 0.83
C ASP A 144 -3.98 20.75 0.78
N HIS A 145 -4.26 20.17 1.95
CA HIS A 145 -5.04 18.94 2.03
C HIS A 145 -6.47 19.14 1.51
N GLY A 146 -6.95 18.15 0.80
CA GLY A 146 -8.32 18.06 0.31
C GLY A 146 -9.00 16.75 0.73
N TRP A 147 -10.21 16.52 0.26
CA TRP A 147 -11.00 15.34 0.58
C TRP A 147 -10.87 14.25 -0.48
N GLY A 148 -11.49 14.50 -1.63
CA GLY A 148 -11.57 13.52 -2.71
C GLY A 148 -10.27 13.40 -3.49
N SER A 149 -10.02 12.19 -3.97
CA SER A 149 -8.92 11.89 -4.87
C SER A 149 -9.33 10.75 -5.81
N HIS A 150 -8.46 10.40 -6.73
CA HIS A 150 -8.59 9.21 -7.56
C HIS A 150 -7.48 8.23 -7.25
N HIS A 151 -7.74 6.96 -7.45
CA HIS A 151 -6.83 5.88 -7.13
C HIS A 151 -6.57 4.99 -8.33
N LEU A 152 -5.43 4.31 -8.31
CA LEU A 152 -5.02 3.37 -9.34
C LEU A 152 -5.30 1.95 -8.88
N VAL A 153 -5.79 1.11 -9.78
CA VAL A 153 -6.00 -0.32 -9.54
C VAL A 153 -5.33 -1.11 -10.65
N VAL A 154 -4.51 -2.09 -10.30
CA VAL A 154 -3.74 -2.93 -11.22
C VAL A 154 -3.88 -4.39 -10.84
N GLY A 155 -4.14 -5.25 -11.81
CA GLY A 155 -4.22 -6.70 -11.61
C GLY A 155 -4.66 -7.39 -12.90
N GLY A 156 -4.36 -8.67 -13.06
CA GLY A 156 -4.70 -9.40 -14.29
C GLY A 156 -6.20 -9.58 -14.51
N ALA A 157 -7.01 -9.61 -13.45
CA ALA A 157 -8.47 -9.67 -13.53
C ALA A 157 -9.13 -8.29 -13.59
N VAL A 158 -8.37 -7.21 -13.44
CA VAL A 158 -8.90 -5.83 -13.52
C VAL A 158 -9.25 -5.51 -14.97
N ARG A 159 -10.46 -5.02 -15.20
CA ARG A 159 -10.86 -4.46 -16.49
C ARG A 159 -10.20 -3.10 -16.67
N GLY A 160 -8.94 -3.10 -17.10
CA GLY A 160 -8.10 -1.91 -17.22
C GLY A 160 -8.50 -0.96 -18.33
N ALA A 161 -7.73 0.12 -18.48
CA ALA A 161 -7.94 1.19 -19.47
C ALA A 161 -9.33 1.87 -19.35
N ALA A 162 -9.91 1.93 -18.16
CA ALA A 162 -11.20 2.54 -17.88
C ALA A 162 -11.16 3.39 -16.60
N PHE A 163 -12.01 4.39 -16.55
CA PHE A 163 -12.31 5.13 -15.32
C PHE A 163 -13.58 4.55 -14.69
N TYR A 164 -13.51 4.31 -13.39
CA TYR A 164 -14.63 3.80 -12.60
C TYR A 164 -15.13 4.89 -11.65
N GLY A 165 -16.47 4.94 -11.49
CA GLY A 165 -17.13 5.98 -10.72
C GLY A 165 -17.45 7.22 -11.58
N THR A 166 -18.07 8.20 -10.96
CA THR A 166 -18.44 9.46 -11.60
C THR A 166 -17.63 10.58 -10.95
N PRO A 167 -16.76 11.26 -11.70
CA PRO A 167 -16.02 12.39 -11.12
C PRO A 167 -17.00 13.49 -10.69
N PRO A 168 -16.77 14.18 -9.56
CA PRO A 168 -17.57 15.34 -9.20
C PRO A 168 -17.30 16.49 -10.17
N PRO A 169 -18.22 17.44 -10.31
CA PRO A 169 -17.94 18.68 -11.01
C PRO A 169 -16.71 19.37 -10.43
N VAL A 170 -15.83 19.84 -11.30
CA VAL A 170 -14.58 20.51 -10.90
C VAL A 170 -14.83 22.01 -10.82
N SER A 171 -14.77 22.56 -9.63
CA SER A 171 -14.91 24.00 -9.40
C SER A 171 -14.08 24.46 -8.19
N VAL A 172 -13.72 25.73 -8.20
CA VAL A 172 -13.15 26.49 -7.08
C VAL A 172 -14.03 27.69 -6.73
N GLY A 173 -15.20 27.81 -7.38
CA GLY A 173 -16.18 28.88 -7.16
C GLY A 173 -16.83 28.82 -5.77
N SER A 174 -17.48 29.90 -5.35
CA SER A 174 -18.19 30.00 -4.07
C SER A 174 -19.61 30.48 -4.26
N THR A 175 -20.24 30.19 -5.38
CA THR A 175 -21.60 30.61 -5.71
C THR A 175 -22.61 29.52 -5.38
N SER A 176 -23.91 29.81 -5.58
CA SER A 176 -25.00 28.84 -5.49
C SER A 176 -25.12 27.94 -6.71
N ALA A 177 -24.26 28.09 -7.71
CA ALA A 177 -24.27 27.28 -8.92
C ALA A 177 -23.98 25.80 -8.59
N ALA A 178 -24.64 24.87 -9.30
CA ALA A 178 -24.59 23.45 -8.98
C ALA A 178 -23.16 22.88 -8.94
N GLN A 179 -22.28 23.33 -9.83
CA GLN A 179 -20.87 22.89 -9.85
C GLN A 179 -20.09 23.31 -8.60
N ASP A 180 -20.44 24.45 -7.97
CA ASP A 180 -19.75 24.97 -6.80
C ASP A 180 -20.16 24.26 -5.50
N GLN A 181 -21.18 23.38 -5.57
CA GLN A 181 -21.66 22.63 -4.41
C GLN A 181 -20.90 21.31 -4.19
N TRP A 182 -19.92 20.99 -5.05
CA TRP A 182 -19.18 19.74 -5.00
C TRP A 182 -17.78 19.88 -4.39
N HIS A 183 -17.54 20.96 -3.66
CA HIS A 183 -16.31 21.13 -2.86
C HIS A 183 -16.56 21.95 -1.59
N VAL A 184 -15.68 21.80 -0.63
CA VAL A 184 -15.74 22.52 0.67
C VAL A 184 -14.69 23.65 0.73
N GLY A 185 -14.72 24.51 -0.29
CA GLY A 185 -13.76 25.60 -0.46
C GLY A 185 -12.45 25.17 -1.08
N GLN A 186 -11.79 26.08 -1.78
CA GLN A 186 -10.49 25.89 -2.43
C GLN A 186 -10.40 24.65 -3.36
N GLY A 187 -11.52 24.17 -3.85
CA GLY A 187 -11.55 22.95 -4.66
C GLY A 187 -11.18 21.68 -3.88
N ARG A 188 -11.51 21.59 -2.60
CA ARG A 188 -11.52 20.32 -1.85
C ARG A 188 -12.72 19.53 -2.29
N LEU A 189 -12.57 18.76 -3.37
CA LEU A 189 -13.67 18.03 -3.99
C LEU A 189 -14.25 16.98 -3.05
N LEU A 190 -15.58 16.90 -3.02
CA LEU A 190 -16.29 15.84 -2.31
C LEU A 190 -16.22 14.55 -3.15
N PRO A 191 -15.86 13.41 -2.55
CA PRO A 191 -15.82 12.14 -3.27
C PRO A 191 -17.23 11.66 -3.60
N THR A 192 -17.39 11.07 -4.77
CA THR A 192 -18.65 10.44 -5.22
C THR A 192 -18.72 8.95 -4.89
N THR A 193 -17.61 8.39 -4.42
CA THR A 193 -17.49 7.00 -3.95
C THR A 193 -16.82 7.03 -2.59
N SER A 194 -17.39 6.39 -1.58
CA SER A 194 -16.79 6.30 -0.26
C SER A 194 -15.61 5.30 -0.25
N VAL A 195 -14.73 5.44 0.74
CA VAL A 195 -13.64 4.46 0.96
C VAL A 195 -14.17 3.06 1.21
N ASP A 196 -15.31 2.94 1.90
CA ASP A 196 -15.94 1.63 2.15
C ASP A 196 -16.44 0.97 0.87
N GLN A 197 -17.06 1.76 -0.03
CA GLN A 197 -17.50 1.26 -1.34
C GLN A 197 -16.29 0.84 -2.19
N TYR A 198 -15.22 1.61 -2.16
CA TYR A 198 -13.98 1.28 -2.86
C TYR A 198 -13.37 -0.02 -2.31
N ALA A 199 -13.19 -0.12 -1.01
CA ALA A 199 -12.63 -1.30 -0.36
C ALA A 199 -13.50 -2.56 -0.53
N ALA A 200 -14.83 -2.41 -0.52
CA ALA A 200 -15.75 -3.53 -0.71
C ALA A 200 -15.76 -4.08 -2.15
N THR A 201 -15.22 -3.33 -3.11
CA THR A 201 -15.13 -3.75 -4.52
C THR A 201 -13.85 -4.55 -4.80
N LEU A 202 -12.83 -4.39 -3.96
CA LEU A 202 -11.50 -4.99 -4.09
C LEU A 202 -11.39 -6.32 -3.36
#